data_994430fa1f4ff3728158496fe27a776c
#
_entry.id   994430fa1f4ff3728158496fe27a776c
#
_cell.length_a   1.000
_cell.length_b   1.000
_cell.length_c   1.000
_cell.angle_alpha   90.00
_cell.angle_beta   90.00
_cell.angle_gamma   90.00
#
_symmetry.space_group_name_H-M   'P 1'
#
loop_
_entity.id
_entity.type
_entity.pdbx_description
1 polymer ?
#
loop_
_entity_poly.entity_id
_entity_poly.type
_entity_poly.pdbx_seq_one_letter_code
_entity_poly.pdbx_strand_id
1 'polypeptide(L)'
;SAVYGPLDVEDRVVAKFMLQAMRGGVLRVNGASETLDFTYVDDAADGIVAAATRIMCRNMVFNITKSHSVTLLEAAEMIVKIVGKGEIETRDKDADFPSRGALNIDRARTILGYDPKVDVEQGFQKYYEWLSNSVYWSPKTV
;
A
#
# COMPACT_ATOMS: atom_id res chain seq x y z
N SER A 1 1.90 8.99 -1.16
CA SER A 1 2.11 7.54 -1.21
C SER A 1 1.31 6.85 -0.12
N ALA A 2 1.12 5.57 -0.28
CA ALA A 2 0.44 4.71 0.68
C ALA A 2 1.39 3.58 1.09
N VAL A 3 2.08 3.74 2.22
CA VAL A 3 2.87 2.65 2.82
C VAL A 3 1.91 1.66 3.46
N TYR A 4 2.11 0.37 3.20
CA TYR A 4 1.25 -0.71 3.69
C TYR A 4 2.07 -1.95 4.05
N GLY A 5 1.49 -2.85 4.82
CA GLY A 5 2.12 -4.11 5.23
C GLY A 5 1.80 -4.48 6.68
N PRO A 6 2.58 -5.39 7.30
CA PRO A 6 2.43 -5.78 8.69
C PRO A 6 2.27 -4.59 9.64
N LEU A 7 1.30 -4.68 10.55
CA LEU A 7 0.96 -3.66 11.55
C LEU A 7 0.36 -2.36 10.97
N ASP A 8 -0.11 -2.36 9.71
CA ASP A 8 -0.88 -1.23 9.18
C ASP A 8 -2.20 -1.07 9.93
N VAL A 9 -2.69 0.18 10.01
CA VAL A 9 -3.94 0.49 10.72
C VAL A 9 -5.15 0.22 9.83
N GLU A 10 -6.24 -0.28 10.42
CA GLU A 10 -7.45 -0.74 9.71
C GLU A 10 -8.14 0.33 8.85
N ASP A 11 -7.96 1.61 9.17
CA ASP A 11 -8.56 2.72 8.43
C ASP A 11 -7.86 3.05 7.10
N ARG A 12 -6.66 2.48 6.89
CA ARG A 12 -5.92 2.69 5.64
C ARG A 12 -6.46 1.79 4.53
N VAL A 13 -6.38 2.29 3.30
CA VAL A 13 -7.06 1.69 2.15
C VAL A 13 -6.70 0.22 1.93
N VAL A 14 -5.41 -0.15 2.01
CA VAL A 14 -4.98 -1.55 1.78
C VAL A 14 -5.45 -2.46 2.92
N ALA A 15 -5.22 -2.06 4.18
CA ALA A 15 -5.67 -2.82 5.35
C ALA A 15 -7.20 -2.98 5.34
N LYS A 16 -7.93 -1.89 5.07
CA LYS A 16 -9.39 -1.90 4.99
C LYS A 16 -9.91 -2.85 3.90
N PHE A 17 -9.36 -2.77 2.69
CA PHE A 17 -9.75 -3.66 1.59
C PHE A 17 -9.42 -5.12 1.90
N MET A 18 -8.21 -5.38 2.42
CA MET A 18 -7.78 -6.71 2.79
C MET A 18 -8.68 -7.35 3.83
N LEU A 19 -8.97 -6.63 4.93
CA LEU A 19 -9.84 -7.12 5.99
C LEU A 19 -11.29 -7.32 5.54
N GLN A 20 -11.81 -6.43 4.69
CA GLN A 20 -13.15 -6.61 4.11
C GLN A 20 -13.21 -7.83 3.21
N ALA A 21 -12.24 -8.01 2.33
CA ALA A 21 -12.17 -9.20 1.48
C ALA A 21 -12.08 -10.48 2.32
N MET A 22 -11.19 -10.54 3.32
CA MET A 22 -11.04 -11.69 4.22
C MET A 22 -12.32 -12.05 4.99
N ARG A 23 -13.19 -11.06 5.24
CA ARG A 23 -14.52 -11.27 5.84
C ARG A 23 -15.59 -11.68 4.81
N GLY A 24 -15.28 -11.70 3.52
CA GLY A 24 -16.25 -11.90 2.44
C GLY A 24 -17.22 -10.73 2.28
N GLY A 25 -16.81 -9.54 2.72
CA GLY A 25 -17.60 -8.31 2.69
C GLY A 25 -17.41 -7.49 1.41
N VAL A 26 -17.94 -6.26 1.43
CA VAL A 26 -17.92 -5.35 0.29
C VAL A 26 -16.78 -4.33 0.42
N LEU A 27 -15.90 -4.30 -0.59
CA LEU A 27 -14.84 -3.30 -0.74
C LEU A 27 -15.43 -2.06 -1.42
N ARG A 28 -15.61 -0.99 -0.66
CA ARG A 28 -16.14 0.27 -1.21
C ARG A 28 -14.99 1.12 -1.74
N VAL A 29 -14.96 1.27 -3.06
CA VAL A 29 -13.92 1.99 -3.80
C VAL A 29 -14.45 3.37 -4.19
N ASN A 30 -14.08 4.39 -3.42
CA ASN A 30 -14.47 5.78 -3.69
C ASN A 30 -13.47 6.39 -4.70
N GLY A 31 -13.94 6.70 -5.91
CA GLY A 31 -13.09 7.19 -6.99
C GLY A 31 -12.25 6.07 -7.62
N ALA A 32 -12.89 5.17 -8.35
CA ALA A 32 -12.27 3.97 -8.95
C ALA A 32 -10.99 4.27 -9.76
N SER A 33 -10.96 5.42 -10.46
CA SER A 33 -9.81 5.87 -11.28
C SER A 33 -8.75 6.65 -10.49
N GLU A 34 -8.98 6.95 -9.20
CA GLU A 34 -7.97 7.60 -8.39
C GLU A 34 -6.79 6.66 -8.15
N THR A 35 -5.58 7.22 -8.20
CA THR A 35 -4.33 6.45 -8.10
C THR A 35 -3.59 6.72 -6.81
N LEU A 36 -2.89 5.69 -6.31
CA LEU A 36 -1.95 5.80 -5.21
C LEU A 36 -0.62 5.10 -5.56
N ASP A 37 0.46 5.64 -5.03
CA ASP A 37 1.78 5.01 -5.05
C ASP A 37 1.88 4.10 -3.81
N PHE A 38 1.58 2.81 -4.01
CA PHE A 38 1.60 1.80 -2.95
C PHE A 38 3.02 1.31 -2.71
N THR A 39 3.51 1.49 -1.49
CA THR A 39 4.87 1.12 -1.10
C THR A 39 4.83 0.09 0.03
N TYR A 40 5.43 -1.06 -0.19
CA TYR A 40 5.53 -2.08 0.86
C TYR A 40 6.43 -1.61 2.01
N VAL A 41 6.08 -1.95 3.23
CA VAL A 41 6.71 -1.42 4.45
C VAL A 41 8.22 -1.69 4.52
N ASP A 42 8.68 -2.85 4.05
CA ASP A 42 10.11 -3.20 4.06
C ASP A 42 10.90 -2.28 3.11
N ASP A 43 10.41 -2.04 1.89
CA ASP A 43 11.03 -1.10 0.96
C ASP A 43 11.08 0.33 1.54
N ALA A 44 10.00 0.74 2.22
CA ALA A 44 9.97 2.04 2.89
C ALA A 44 11.00 2.12 4.03
N ALA A 45 11.11 1.07 4.84
CA ALA A 45 12.09 0.98 5.92
C ALA A 45 13.53 1.03 5.39
N ASP A 46 13.84 0.28 4.33
CA ASP A 46 15.16 0.28 3.69
C ASP A 46 15.56 1.68 3.21
N GLY A 47 14.65 2.42 2.58
CA GLY A 47 14.89 3.79 2.15
C GLY A 47 15.13 4.75 3.32
N ILE A 48 14.37 4.62 4.40
CA ILE A 48 14.52 5.42 5.62
C ILE A 48 15.87 5.13 6.28
N VAL A 49 16.24 3.85 6.44
CA VAL A 49 17.53 3.45 7.01
C VAL A 49 18.69 3.97 6.17
N ALA A 50 18.60 3.84 4.84
CA ALA A 50 19.63 4.36 3.94
C ALA A 50 19.81 5.89 4.09
N ALA A 51 18.73 6.64 4.24
CA ALA A 51 18.80 8.08 4.46
C ALA A 51 19.35 8.44 5.84
N ALA A 52 18.96 7.73 6.89
CA ALA A 52 19.34 8.00 8.26
C ALA A 52 20.83 7.68 8.57
N THR A 53 21.38 6.66 7.91
CA THR A 53 22.76 6.19 8.19
C THR A 53 23.84 6.89 7.35
N ARG A 54 23.47 7.63 6.31
CA ARG A 54 24.44 8.33 5.45
C ARG A 54 24.62 9.79 5.88
N ILE A 55 25.79 10.11 6.39
CA ILE A 55 26.12 11.45 6.90
C ILE A 55 25.98 12.54 5.82
N MET A 56 26.25 12.19 4.54
CA MET A 56 26.13 13.08 3.38
C MET A 56 24.67 13.45 3.06
N CYS A 57 23.69 12.74 3.64
CA CYS A 57 22.27 13.01 3.42
C CYS A 57 21.68 13.98 4.45
N ARG A 58 22.49 14.54 5.34
CA ARG A 58 22.05 15.50 6.37
C ARG A 58 21.39 16.71 5.71
N ASN A 59 20.21 17.07 6.21
CA ASN A 59 19.37 18.17 5.71
C ASN A 59 18.86 17.98 4.26
N MET A 60 18.82 16.75 3.75
CA MET A 60 18.23 16.45 2.45
C MET A 60 16.85 15.85 2.61
N VAL A 61 16.01 16.05 1.59
CA VAL A 61 14.66 15.50 1.49
C VAL A 61 14.62 14.46 0.37
N PHE A 62 14.02 13.31 0.65
CA PHE A 62 13.85 12.21 -0.30
C PHE A 62 12.40 11.74 -0.34
N ASN A 63 11.91 11.42 -1.53
CA ASN A 63 10.72 10.60 -1.69
C ASN A 63 11.14 9.13 -1.56
N ILE A 64 10.51 8.42 -0.63
CA ILE A 64 10.72 6.98 -0.42
C ILE A 64 9.41 6.29 -0.72
N THR A 65 9.28 5.81 -1.95
CA THR A 65 8.08 5.15 -2.47
C THR A 65 8.44 4.13 -3.54
N LYS A 66 7.45 3.34 -4.00
CA LYS A 66 7.63 2.42 -5.14
C LYS A 66 7.83 3.17 -6.46
N SER A 67 7.38 4.43 -6.54
CA SER A 67 7.39 5.22 -7.79
C SER A 67 6.54 4.58 -8.91
N HIS A 68 5.48 3.89 -8.52
CA HIS A 68 4.52 3.28 -9.43
C HIS A 68 3.11 3.45 -8.86
N SER A 69 2.22 4.08 -9.62
CA SER A 69 0.84 4.29 -9.20
C SER A 69 -0.08 3.20 -9.76
N VAL A 70 -1.01 2.76 -8.93
CA VAL A 70 -2.08 1.82 -9.26
C VAL A 70 -3.40 2.48 -8.89
N THR A 71 -4.45 2.25 -9.68
CA THR A 71 -5.78 2.77 -9.35
C THR A 71 -6.37 2.05 -8.13
N LEU A 72 -7.29 2.72 -7.46
CA LEU A 72 -7.99 2.10 -6.32
C LEU A 72 -8.80 0.87 -6.75
N LEU A 73 -9.35 0.89 -7.97
CA LEU A 73 -10.07 -0.27 -8.52
C LEU A 73 -9.11 -1.45 -8.76
N GLU A 74 -8.00 -1.23 -9.46
CA GLU A 74 -6.99 -2.29 -9.68
C GLU A 74 -6.48 -2.87 -8.36
N ALA A 75 -6.24 -2.03 -7.34
CA ALA A 75 -5.84 -2.49 -6.02
C ALA A 75 -6.91 -3.38 -5.36
N ALA A 76 -8.18 -2.99 -5.45
CA ALA A 76 -9.29 -3.80 -4.92
C ALA A 76 -9.43 -5.13 -5.66
N GLU A 77 -9.32 -5.13 -7.00
CA GLU A 77 -9.36 -6.34 -7.84
C GLU A 77 -8.21 -7.31 -7.50
N MET A 78 -6.98 -6.81 -7.37
CA MET A 78 -5.84 -7.61 -6.93
C MET A 78 -6.09 -8.26 -5.57
N ILE A 79 -6.62 -7.50 -4.60
CA ILE A 79 -6.89 -7.99 -3.26
C ILE A 79 -7.98 -9.07 -3.28
N VAL A 80 -9.09 -8.86 -3.99
CA VAL A 80 -10.16 -9.87 -4.13
C VAL A 80 -9.63 -11.14 -4.79
N LYS A 81 -8.80 -11.01 -5.81
CA LYS A 81 -8.14 -12.15 -6.48
C LYS A 81 -7.24 -12.93 -5.51
N ILE A 82 -6.43 -12.25 -4.71
CA ILE A 82 -5.50 -12.86 -3.75
C ILE A 82 -6.27 -13.58 -2.63
N VAL A 83 -7.28 -12.93 -2.07
CA VAL A 83 -8.08 -13.48 -0.96
C VAL A 83 -9.06 -14.57 -1.43
N GLY A 84 -9.47 -14.51 -2.70
CA GLY A 84 -10.43 -15.44 -3.31
C GLY A 84 -11.89 -15.18 -2.94
N LYS A 85 -12.21 -14.04 -2.31
CA LYS A 85 -13.57 -13.64 -1.93
C LYS A 85 -13.66 -12.14 -1.66
N GLY A 86 -14.88 -11.63 -1.57
CA GLY A 86 -15.21 -10.21 -1.43
C GLY A 86 -15.87 -9.67 -2.69
N GLU A 87 -16.66 -8.62 -2.53
CA GLU A 87 -17.33 -7.92 -3.62
C GLU A 87 -16.78 -6.50 -3.73
N ILE A 88 -16.79 -5.93 -4.94
CA ILE A 88 -16.33 -4.57 -5.17
C ILE A 88 -17.54 -3.69 -5.50
N GLU A 89 -17.68 -2.60 -4.74
CA GLU A 89 -18.67 -1.55 -4.98
C GLU A 89 -17.93 -0.25 -5.29
N THR A 90 -18.06 0.26 -6.51
CA THR A 90 -17.50 1.56 -6.89
C THR A 90 -18.44 2.70 -6.52
N ARG A 91 -17.87 3.80 -6.05
CA ARG A 91 -18.57 5.03 -5.70
C ARG A 91 -17.88 6.24 -6.29
N ASP A 92 -18.58 7.34 -6.38
CA ASP A 92 -17.99 8.60 -6.79
C ASP A 92 -16.87 9.02 -5.84
N LYS A 93 -15.92 9.75 -6.39
CA LYS A 93 -14.82 10.34 -5.61
C LYS A 93 -15.39 11.36 -4.63
N ASP A 94 -14.90 11.33 -3.40
CA ASP A 94 -15.11 12.41 -2.46
C ASP A 94 -14.36 13.67 -2.97
N ALA A 95 -15.11 14.78 -3.14
CA ALA A 95 -14.58 16.02 -3.71
C ALA A 95 -13.43 16.63 -2.89
N ASP A 96 -13.38 16.35 -1.58
CA ASP A 96 -12.37 16.87 -0.67
C ASP A 96 -11.04 16.08 -0.72
N PHE A 97 -11.02 14.90 -1.37
CA PHE A 97 -9.81 14.10 -1.51
C PHE A 97 -8.97 14.53 -2.71
N PRO A 98 -7.69 14.89 -2.52
CA PRO A 98 -6.80 15.26 -3.62
C PRO A 98 -6.47 14.04 -4.49
N SER A 99 -6.42 14.25 -5.81
CA SER A 99 -5.84 13.25 -6.72
C SER A 99 -4.34 13.13 -6.49
N ARG A 100 -3.82 11.92 -6.52
CA ARG A 100 -2.42 11.61 -6.26
C ARG A 100 -1.92 10.66 -7.36
N GLY A 101 -0.61 10.67 -7.59
CA GLY A 101 0.07 9.78 -8.52
C GLY A 101 1.36 9.24 -7.93
N ALA A 102 2.18 8.64 -8.78
CA ALA A 102 3.51 8.19 -8.40
C ALA A 102 4.43 9.37 -8.09
N LEU A 103 5.25 9.23 -7.06
CA LEU A 103 6.29 10.21 -6.73
C LEU A 103 7.59 9.88 -7.47
N ASN A 104 8.30 10.92 -7.92
CA ASN A 104 9.64 10.75 -8.46
C ASN A 104 10.63 10.42 -7.35
N ILE A 105 11.39 9.34 -7.51
CA ILE A 105 12.41 8.85 -6.55
C ILE A 105 13.84 8.93 -7.09
N ASP A 106 14.11 9.64 -8.16
CA ASP A 106 15.44 9.69 -8.81
C ASP A 106 16.52 10.16 -7.84
N ARG A 107 16.20 11.14 -6.97
CA ARG A 107 17.13 11.58 -5.92
C ARG A 107 17.46 10.46 -4.93
N ALA A 108 16.47 9.69 -4.51
CA ALA A 108 16.66 8.56 -3.61
C ALA A 108 17.48 7.46 -4.30
N ARG A 109 17.19 7.16 -5.56
CA ARG A 109 17.97 6.20 -6.35
C ARG A 109 19.42 6.62 -6.48
N THR A 110 19.68 7.85 -6.88
CA THR A 110 21.04 8.34 -7.18
C THR A 110 21.87 8.50 -5.91
N ILE A 111 21.31 9.05 -4.84
CA ILE A 111 22.07 9.41 -3.64
C ILE A 111 22.06 8.27 -2.61
N LEU A 112 20.91 7.62 -2.40
CA LEU A 112 20.76 6.55 -1.42
C LEU A 112 20.98 5.15 -2.01
N GLY A 113 21.01 5.00 -3.34
CA GLY A 113 20.92 3.68 -3.97
C GLY A 113 19.59 2.98 -3.66
N TYR A 114 18.55 3.75 -3.37
CA TYR A 114 17.23 3.22 -3.06
C TYR A 114 16.61 2.56 -4.28
N ASP A 115 16.24 1.30 -4.15
CA ASP A 115 15.66 0.52 -5.22
C ASP A 115 14.57 -0.40 -4.64
N PRO A 116 13.31 0.06 -4.59
CA PRO A 116 12.20 -0.70 -4.02
C PRO A 116 11.96 -1.98 -4.81
N LYS A 117 11.98 -3.13 -4.13
CA LYS A 117 11.99 -4.47 -4.73
C LYS A 117 10.60 -5.09 -4.83
N VAL A 118 9.69 -4.76 -3.91
CA VAL A 118 8.40 -5.42 -3.80
C VAL A 118 7.40 -4.79 -4.76
N ASP A 119 6.90 -5.57 -5.71
CA ASP A 119 5.79 -5.14 -6.57
C ASP A 119 4.47 -5.14 -5.80
N VAL A 120 3.49 -4.34 -6.26
CA VAL A 120 2.24 -4.11 -5.53
C VAL A 120 1.49 -5.42 -5.28
N GLU A 121 1.34 -6.28 -6.30
CA GLU A 121 0.66 -7.58 -6.16
C GLU A 121 1.41 -8.50 -5.19
N GLN A 122 2.74 -8.56 -5.28
CA GLN A 122 3.57 -9.32 -4.35
C GLN A 122 3.46 -8.82 -2.91
N GLY A 123 3.42 -7.51 -2.73
CA GLY A 123 3.27 -6.89 -1.41
C GLY A 123 1.90 -7.17 -0.82
N PHE A 124 0.83 -7.14 -1.62
CA PHE A 124 -0.51 -7.52 -1.17
C PHE A 124 -0.57 -9.00 -0.78
N GLN A 125 0.08 -9.90 -1.53
CA GLN A 125 0.18 -11.30 -1.19
C GLN A 125 0.91 -11.52 0.15
N LYS A 126 2.08 -10.90 0.35
CA LYS A 126 2.83 -10.96 1.62
C LYS A 126 2.01 -10.45 2.80
N TYR A 127 1.27 -9.35 2.60
CA TYR A 127 0.44 -8.77 3.65
C TYR A 127 -0.74 -9.68 4.01
N TYR A 128 -1.39 -10.29 3.01
CA TYR A 128 -2.44 -11.28 3.23
C TYR A 128 -1.93 -12.50 4.01
N GLU A 129 -0.76 -13.05 3.64
CA GLU A 129 -0.14 -14.18 4.33
C GLU A 129 0.16 -13.83 5.80
N TRP A 130 0.71 -12.64 6.05
CA TRP A 130 0.97 -12.17 7.40
C TRP A 130 -0.31 -12.02 8.21
N LEU A 131 -1.35 -11.38 7.66
CA LEU A 131 -2.64 -11.24 8.33
C LEU A 131 -3.26 -12.60 8.65
N SER A 132 -3.27 -13.53 7.70
CA SER A 132 -3.88 -14.87 7.85
C SER A 132 -3.23 -15.69 8.96
N ASN A 133 -1.95 -15.46 9.24
CA ASN A 133 -1.18 -16.18 10.26
C ASN A 133 -1.02 -15.38 11.56
N SER A 134 -1.56 -14.18 11.63
CA SER A 134 -1.34 -13.28 12.77
C SER A 134 -2.47 -13.37 13.80
N VAL A 135 -2.13 -13.11 15.07
CA VAL A 135 -3.11 -12.97 16.17
C VAL A 135 -4.01 -11.73 16.00
N TYR A 136 -3.64 -10.80 15.14
CA TYR A 136 -4.44 -9.61 14.81
C TYR A 136 -5.64 -9.93 13.90
N TRP A 137 -5.60 -11.08 13.22
CA TRP A 137 -6.73 -11.59 12.48
C TRP A 137 -7.52 -12.57 13.33
N SER A 138 -8.67 -12.14 13.84
CA SER A 138 -9.70 -13.05 14.36
C SER A 138 -10.90 -12.98 13.40
N PRO A 139 -11.26 -14.07 12.71
CA PRO A 139 -12.54 -14.10 12.01
C PRO A 139 -13.62 -13.85 13.08
N LYS A 140 -14.27 -12.68 13.04
CA LYS A 140 -15.46 -12.49 13.86
C LYS A 140 -16.45 -13.57 13.44
N THR A 141 -16.63 -14.54 14.29
CA THR A 141 -17.71 -15.52 14.16
C THR A 141 -19.02 -14.70 14.09
N VAL A 142 -19.69 -14.78 12.95
CA VAL A 142 -21.03 -14.21 12.73
C VAL A 142 -22.04 -15.03 13.53
#